data_4281cc638618f0c94a7874c63945c63a
#
_entry.id   4281cc638618f0c94a7874c63945c63a
#
_cell.length_a   1.000
_cell.length_b   1.000
_cell.length_c   1.000
_cell.angle_alpha   90.00
_cell.angle_beta   90.00
_cell.angle_gamma   90.00
#
_symmetry.space_group_name_H-M   'P 1'
#
loop_
_entity.id
_entity.type
_entity.pdbx_description
1 polymer ?
#
loop_
_entity_poly.entity_id
_entity_poly.type
_entity_poly.pdbx_seq_one_letter_code
_entity_poly.pdbx_strand_id
1 'polypeptide(L)'
;MSWVTGADGSPYGVHNLPYGVFRHGEREPRIGVRIGDFVLDLAGAEAAGLVLAAGALGQPTLNGFMALGRPQWTAVRQRVTELLTDVAHRPDVEPLLIPLDEARMQLPFEVADYVDFYSSEHHAANVGQIFRPGQPPLLPNWKHLPIGYHGRAGTVVVSGTPVVRPTGQRATPQGPVAGPSVRLDIEAEVGFVVGVPSPLGSRVSVDDFADHVFGVVLVNDWSARDIQAWEYQPLGPFLGKSFATSVSAWVTPLDALGDAFVPAPDQDPPVADYLRDVPHLGLDLRLAVRWNGEQVSEPPFATMYWTPAQQLAHLTVNGASLRTGDLYASGTVSGPERDQVGSFLELTWGGAEPMKFAGGETRTFLEDGDTVTISATAPGPDGTTVALGEVTGTILPAR
;
A
#
# COMPACT_ATOMS: atom_id res chain seq x y z
N MET A 1 -13.44 -9.91 -22.89
CA MET A 1 -13.08 -11.27 -22.47
C MET A 1 -11.67 -11.58 -22.90
N SER A 2 -10.91 -12.34 -22.13
CA SER A 2 -9.53 -12.74 -22.43
C SER A 2 -9.51 -14.17 -23.00
N TRP A 3 -8.55 -14.44 -23.87
CA TRP A 3 -8.27 -15.80 -24.31
C TRP A 3 -7.39 -16.59 -23.31
N VAL A 4 -6.84 -15.91 -22.28
CA VAL A 4 -6.03 -16.54 -21.22
C VAL A 4 -6.95 -17.33 -20.29
N THR A 5 -6.65 -18.61 -20.10
CA THR A 5 -7.43 -19.50 -19.25
C THR A 5 -7.46 -18.98 -17.81
N GLY A 6 -8.67 -18.93 -17.21
CA GLY A 6 -8.86 -18.47 -15.82
C GLY A 6 -8.80 -16.96 -15.62
N ALA A 7 -8.61 -16.15 -16.67
CA ALA A 7 -8.59 -14.69 -16.55
C ALA A 7 -10.01 -14.08 -16.48
N ASP A 8 -10.96 -14.64 -17.20
CA ASP A 8 -12.34 -14.15 -17.18
C ASP A 8 -13.02 -14.49 -15.84
N GLY A 9 -13.60 -13.47 -15.21
CA GLY A 9 -14.20 -13.58 -13.88
C GLY A 9 -13.19 -13.55 -12.73
N SER A 10 -11.88 -13.55 -13.02
CA SER A 10 -10.85 -13.33 -12.02
C SER A 10 -10.75 -11.86 -11.64
N PRO A 11 -10.55 -11.52 -10.35
CA PRO A 11 -10.23 -10.16 -9.95
C PRO A 11 -8.87 -9.66 -10.45
N TYR A 12 -8.08 -10.55 -11.08
CA TYR A 12 -6.87 -10.26 -11.84
C TYR A 12 -7.10 -10.45 -13.36
N GLY A 13 -8.28 -10.12 -13.85
CA GLY A 13 -8.63 -10.11 -15.27
C GLY A 13 -8.04 -8.92 -16.03
N VAL A 14 -8.43 -8.75 -17.31
CA VAL A 14 -7.93 -7.70 -18.21
C VAL A 14 -8.22 -6.27 -17.73
N HIS A 15 -9.15 -6.08 -16.82
CA HIS A 15 -9.45 -4.77 -16.25
C HIS A 15 -8.46 -4.36 -15.15
N ASN A 16 -7.78 -5.33 -14.54
CA ASN A 16 -6.78 -5.09 -13.49
C ASN A 16 -5.37 -4.90 -14.07
N LEU A 17 -4.73 -5.98 -14.51
CA LEU A 17 -3.37 -6.03 -15.07
C LEU A 17 -2.34 -5.31 -14.18
N PRO A 18 -2.15 -5.72 -12.91
CA PRO A 18 -1.18 -5.09 -12.03
C PRO A 18 0.24 -5.45 -12.45
N TYR A 19 1.15 -4.47 -12.30
CA TYR A 19 2.55 -4.60 -12.65
C TYR A 19 3.36 -5.13 -11.46
N GLY A 20 4.34 -5.98 -11.74
CA GLY A 20 5.28 -6.49 -10.74
C GLY A 20 6.64 -6.80 -11.33
N VAL A 21 7.56 -7.14 -10.46
CA VAL A 21 8.90 -7.63 -10.84
C VAL A 21 9.04 -9.07 -10.34
N PHE A 22 9.50 -9.96 -11.21
CA PHE A 22 9.62 -11.37 -10.88
C PHE A 22 10.90 -12.00 -11.43
N ARG A 23 11.32 -13.10 -10.81
CA ARG A 23 12.32 -14.03 -11.36
C ARG A 23 11.64 -15.33 -11.75
N HIS A 24 12.05 -15.91 -12.88
CA HIS A 24 11.67 -17.24 -13.31
C HIS A 24 12.93 -18.07 -13.54
N GLY A 25 13.11 -19.12 -12.75
CA GLY A 25 14.37 -19.89 -12.72
C GLY A 25 15.58 -19.01 -12.36
N GLU A 26 16.67 -19.19 -13.08
CA GLU A 26 17.93 -18.45 -12.88
C GLU A 26 18.01 -17.11 -13.64
N ARG A 27 16.90 -16.69 -14.27
CA ARG A 27 16.89 -15.45 -15.05
C ARG A 27 16.92 -14.23 -14.14
N GLU A 28 17.49 -13.12 -14.65
CA GLU A 28 17.46 -11.83 -13.96
C GLU A 28 16.02 -11.33 -13.72
N PRO A 29 15.81 -10.50 -12.67
CA PRO A 29 14.51 -9.88 -12.42
C PRO A 29 14.02 -9.11 -13.64
N ARG A 30 12.72 -9.18 -13.91
CA ARG A 30 12.08 -8.52 -15.05
C ARG A 30 10.66 -8.12 -14.74
N ILE A 31 10.17 -7.16 -15.49
CA ILE A 31 8.82 -6.64 -15.33
C ILE A 31 7.81 -7.60 -15.97
N GLY A 32 6.71 -7.83 -15.27
CA GLY A 32 5.56 -8.57 -15.76
C GLY A 32 4.25 -7.96 -15.31
N VAL A 33 3.17 -8.40 -15.95
CA VAL A 33 1.79 -8.06 -15.59
C VAL A 33 1.06 -9.34 -15.21
N ARG A 34 0.33 -9.34 -14.11
CA ARG A 34 -0.50 -10.47 -13.70
C ARG A 34 -1.78 -10.52 -14.51
N ILE A 35 -2.15 -11.70 -14.98
CA ILE A 35 -3.42 -12.03 -15.62
C ILE A 35 -3.89 -13.40 -15.14
N GLY A 36 -4.96 -13.42 -14.34
CA GLY A 36 -5.40 -14.65 -13.68
C GLY A 36 -4.29 -15.27 -12.84
N ASP A 37 -3.98 -16.54 -13.13
CA ASP A 37 -2.92 -17.33 -12.49
C ASP A 37 -1.60 -17.33 -13.29
N PHE A 38 -1.40 -16.32 -14.14
CA PHE A 38 -0.20 -16.16 -14.93
C PHE A 38 0.43 -14.77 -14.76
N VAL A 39 1.71 -14.70 -15.10
CA VAL A 39 2.47 -13.46 -15.29
C VAL A 39 2.83 -13.38 -16.77
N LEU A 40 2.40 -12.33 -17.47
CA LEU A 40 2.91 -12.02 -18.80
C LEU A 40 4.29 -11.35 -18.66
N ASP A 41 5.33 -11.98 -19.22
CA ASP A 41 6.70 -11.45 -19.30
C ASP A 41 6.75 -10.25 -20.25
N LEU A 42 6.65 -9.04 -19.70
CA LEU A 42 6.68 -7.81 -20.49
C LEU A 42 8.07 -7.51 -21.08
N ALA A 43 9.14 -7.94 -20.39
CA ALA A 43 10.49 -7.84 -20.94
C ALA A 43 10.63 -8.69 -22.22
N GLY A 44 10.09 -9.92 -22.19
CA GLY A 44 10.01 -10.80 -23.35
C GLY A 44 9.13 -10.21 -24.46
N ALA A 45 7.98 -9.63 -24.09
CA ALA A 45 7.07 -9.00 -25.06
C ALA A 45 7.71 -7.77 -25.73
N GLU A 46 8.46 -6.95 -25.00
CA GLU A 46 9.20 -5.82 -25.56
C GLU A 46 10.33 -6.29 -26.49
N ALA A 47 11.09 -7.30 -26.09
CA ALA A 47 12.14 -7.91 -26.91
C ALA A 47 11.60 -8.51 -28.21
N ALA A 48 10.38 -9.04 -28.19
CA ALA A 48 9.67 -9.55 -29.37
C ALA A 48 9.00 -8.46 -30.22
N GLY A 49 9.07 -7.18 -29.81
CA GLY A 49 8.43 -6.05 -30.49
C GLY A 49 6.90 -5.99 -30.36
N LEU A 50 6.32 -6.77 -29.42
CA LEU A 50 4.87 -6.81 -29.19
C LEU A 50 4.39 -5.58 -28.37
N VAL A 51 5.27 -5.04 -27.53
CA VAL A 51 5.04 -3.85 -26.69
C VAL A 51 6.23 -2.91 -26.88
N LEU A 52 6.00 -1.60 -26.83
CA LEU A 52 7.05 -0.58 -26.98
C LEU A 52 7.13 0.29 -25.73
N ALA A 53 8.27 0.24 -25.03
CA ALA A 53 8.56 1.06 -23.84
C ALA A 53 10.02 1.50 -23.75
N ALA A 54 10.70 1.68 -24.91
CA ALA A 54 12.08 2.17 -25.04
C ALA A 54 13.11 1.35 -24.20
N GLY A 55 12.89 0.06 -24.04
CA GLY A 55 13.75 -0.85 -23.25
C GLY A 55 13.49 -0.80 -21.73
N ALA A 56 12.50 -0.05 -21.29
CA ALA A 56 12.22 0.11 -19.86
C ALA A 56 11.62 -1.14 -19.21
N LEU A 57 10.92 -1.98 -19.96
CA LEU A 57 10.31 -3.20 -19.43
C LEU A 57 11.34 -4.33 -19.18
N GLY A 58 12.52 -4.24 -19.76
CA GLY A 58 13.65 -5.15 -19.50
C GLY A 58 14.45 -4.81 -18.23
N GLN A 59 14.11 -3.75 -17.51
CA GLN A 59 14.82 -3.33 -16.31
C GLN A 59 14.43 -4.20 -15.09
N PRO A 60 15.31 -4.29 -14.05
CA PRO A 60 15.05 -5.11 -12.86
C PRO A 60 14.06 -4.48 -11.88
N THR A 61 13.59 -3.26 -12.12
CA THR A 61 12.61 -2.51 -11.32
C THR A 61 11.66 -1.72 -12.21
N LEU A 62 10.48 -1.35 -11.70
CA LEU A 62 9.50 -0.54 -12.42
C LEU A 62 9.94 0.92 -12.62
N ASN A 63 10.97 1.42 -11.92
CA ASN A 63 11.33 2.84 -11.91
C ASN A 63 11.56 3.41 -13.33
N GLY A 64 12.28 2.69 -14.19
CA GLY A 64 12.51 3.12 -15.57
C GLY A 64 11.21 3.25 -16.38
N PHE A 65 10.28 2.32 -16.21
CA PHE A 65 8.97 2.37 -16.86
C PHE A 65 8.07 3.48 -16.29
N MET A 66 8.03 3.59 -14.96
CA MET A 66 7.25 4.65 -14.29
C MET A 66 7.70 6.06 -14.69
N ALA A 67 9.01 6.28 -14.87
CA ALA A 67 9.55 7.56 -15.29
C ALA A 67 9.14 8.01 -16.71
N LEU A 68 8.60 7.10 -17.54
CA LEU A 68 8.13 7.44 -18.89
C LEU A 68 6.84 8.26 -18.89
N GLY A 69 6.11 8.29 -17.78
CA GLY A 69 4.92 9.12 -17.61
C GLY A 69 3.62 8.49 -18.12
N ARG A 70 2.52 9.12 -17.74
CA ARG A 70 1.16 8.60 -17.93
C ARG A 70 0.80 8.24 -19.39
N PRO A 71 1.16 9.03 -20.43
CA PRO A 71 0.87 8.64 -21.81
C PRO A 71 1.46 7.28 -22.18
N GLN A 72 2.68 6.99 -21.72
CA GLN A 72 3.33 5.71 -21.99
C GLN A 72 2.72 4.57 -21.16
N TRP A 73 2.35 4.82 -19.89
CA TRP A 73 1.66 3.83 -19.05
C TRP A 73 0.34 3.38 -19.70
N THR A 74 -0.47 4.35 -20.14
CA THR A 74 -1.75 4.09 -20.82
C THR A 74 -1.54 3.36 -22.15
N ALA A 75 -0.56 3.75 -22.96
CA ALA A 75 -0.27 3.09 -24.23
C ALA A 75 0.16 1.62 -24.04
N VAL A 76 1.05 1.35 -23.09
CA VAL A 76 1.48 -0.02 -22.77
C VAL A 76 0.31 -0.85 -22.24
N ARG A 77 -0.50 -0.30 -21.31
CA ARG A 77 -1.68 -0.97 -20.79
C ARG A 77 -2.68 -1.32 -21.88
N GLN A 78 -3.00 -0.38 -22.79
CA GLN A 78 -3.91 -0.62 -23.91
C GLN A 78 -3.37 -1.74 -24.81
N ARG A 79 -2.07 -1.70 -25.14
CA ARG A 79 -1.45 -2.73 -25.98
C ARG A 79 -1.45 -4.11 -25.31
N VAL A 80 -1.16 -4.19 -24.02
CA VAL A 80 -1.21 -5.44 -23.24
C VAL A 80 -2.66 -5.98 -23.21
N THR A 81 -3.66 -5.10 -23.02
CA THR A 81 -5.07 -5.51 -23.07
C THR A 81 -5.43 -6.10 -24.45
N GLU A 82 -5.02 -5.46 -25.54
CA GLU A 82 -5.22 -5.97 -26.89
C GLU A 82 -4.58 -7.34 -27.08
N LEU A 83 -3.31 -7.50 -26.69
CA LEU A 83 -2.58 -8.76 -26.77
C LEU A 83 -3.27 -9.90 -26.03
N LEU A 84 -3.91 -9.62 -24.91
CA LEU A 84 -4.58 -10.60 -24.04
C LEU A 84 -6.05 -10.84 -24.38
N THR A 85 -6.65 -10.03 -25.27
CA THR A 85 -8.07 -10.15 -25.65
C THR A 85 -8.26 -10.58 -27.11
N ASP A 86 -7.38 -10.17 -28.03
CA ASP A 86 -7.44 -10.63 -29.42
C ASP A 86 -6.70 -11.97 -29.56
N VAL A 87 -7.47 -13.03 -29.89
CA VAL A 87 -6.96 -14.39 -30.08
C VAL A 87 -5.91 -14.49 -31.19
N ALA A 88 -5.88 -13.55 -32.12
CA ALA A 88 -4.87 -13.51 -33.17
C ALA A 88 -3.44 -13.36 -32.64
N HIS A 89 -3.27 -12.74 -31.48
CA HIS A 89 -1.99 -12.58 -30.81
C HIS A 89 -1.56 -13.78 -29.95
N ARG A 90 -2.47 -14.73 -29.72
CA ARG A 90 -2.20 -15.89 -28.84
C ARG A 90 -0.91 -16.64 -29.19
N PRO A 91 -0.59 -16.96 -30.45
CA PRO A 91 0.63 -17.71 -30.79
C PRO A 91 1.92 -17.03 -30.37
N ASP A 92 1.95 -15.68 -30.36
CA ASP A 92 3.13 -14.88 -30.00
C ASP A 92 3.21 -14.60 -28.50
N VAL A 93 2.05 -14.54 -27.81
CA VAL A 93 1.95 -14.13 -26.40
C VAL A 93 1.93 -15.34 -25.45
N GLU A 94 1.30 -16.46 -25.82
CA GLU A 94 1.19 -17.65 -24.97
C GLU A 94 2.55 -18.19 -24.47
N PRO A 95 3.65 -18.18 -25.27
CA PRO A 95 4.98 -18.58 -24.81
C PRO A 95 5.59 -17.62 -23.76
N LEU A 96 5.03 -16.42 -23.56
CA LEU A 96 5.47 -15.42 -22.61
C LEU A 96 4.65 -15.45 -21.30
N LEU A 97 3.63 -16.31 -21.21
CA LEU A 97 2.86 -16.51 -19.99
C LEU A 97 3.59 -17.48 -19.07
N ILE A 98 3.96 -17.00 -17.89
CA ILE A 98 4.62 -17.79 -16.85
C ILE A 98 3.57 -18.12 -15.78
N PRO A 99 3.40 -19.39 -15.36
CA PRO A 99 2.55 -19.73 -14.23
C PRO A 99 2.94 -18.94 -12.98
N LEU A 100 1.96 -18.44 -12.23
CA LEU A 100 2.21 -17.56 -11.08
C LEU A 100 3.04 -18.26 -9.98
N ASP A 101 2.86 -19.55 -9.79
CA ASP A 101 3.59 -20.38 -8.84
C ASP A 101 5.07 -20.63 -9.23
N GLU A 102 5.43 -20.40 -10.49
CA GLU A 102 6.82 -20.41 -10.97
C GLU A 102 7.48 -19.01 -10.92
N ALA A 103 6.70 -17.96 -10.68
CA ALA A 103 7.16 -16.58 -10.63
C ALA A 103 7.54 -16.17 -9.20
N ARG A 104 8.84 -16.05 -8.92
CA ARG A 104 9.32 -15.54 -7.64
C ARG A 104 9.29 -14.02 -7.62
N MET A 105 8.31 -13.45 -6.94
CA MET A 105 8.13 -12.00 -6.87
C MET A 105 9.27 -11.31 -6.11
N GLN A 106 9.57 -10.08 -6.54
CA GLN A 106 10.57 -9.18 -5.97
C GLN A 106 9.90 -7.87 -5.54
N LEU A 107 10.64 -6.99 -4.83
CA LEU A 107 10.18 -5.63 -4.61
C LEU A 107 9.96 -4.95 -5.98
N PRO A 108 8.75 -4.45 -6.28
CA PRO A 108 8.41 -4.05 -7.64
C PRO A 108 9.11 -2.77 -8.10
N PHE A 109 9.53 -1.90 -7.18
CA PHE A 109 10.24 -0.66 -7.47
C PHE A 109 11.29 -0.38 -6.40
N GLU A 110 12.32 0.34 -6.76
CA GLU A 110 13.28 0.90 -5.83
C GLU A 110 12.66 2.10 -5.12
N VAL A 111 12.49 1.99 -3.80
CA VAL A 111 11.86 3.02 -2.98
C VAL A 111 12.83 4.17 -2.77
N ALA A 112 12.57 5.32 -3.41
CA ALA A 112 13.44 6.49 -3.37
C ALA A 112 13.29 7.26 -2.05
N ASP A 113 12.05 7.44 -1.57
CA ASP A 113 11.70 7.95 -0.24
C ASP A 113 10.42 7.30 0.24
N TYR A 114 10.16 7.37 1.55
CA TYR A 114 8.93 6.85 2.15
C TYR A 114 8.36 7.88 3.11
N VAL A 115 7.11 8.23 2.91
CA VAL A 115 6.33 9.10 3.81
C VAL A 115 5.09 8.34 4.24
N ASP A 116 4.82 8.36 5.55
CA ASP A 116 3.61 7.81 6.13
C ASP A 116 2.73 8.95 6.64
N PHE A 117 1.46 8.97 6.18
CA PHE A 117 0.46 9.94 6.59
C PHE A 117 -0.40 9.39 7.74
N TYR A 118 -1.32 10.22 8.20
CA TYR A 118 -2.24 9.91 9.31
C TYR A 118 -3.65 10.36 8.95
N SER A 119 -4.20 9.81 7.86
CA SER A 119 -5.33 10.38 7.12
C SER A 119 -6.71 9.87 7.51
N SER A 120 -6.81 8.84 8.37
CA SER A 120 -8.09 8.36 8.90
C SER A 120 -8.50 9.11 10.15
N GLU A 121 -9.65 9.82 10.12
CA GLU A 121 -10.21 10.48 11.32
C GLU A 121 -10.56 9.45 12.41
N HIS A 122 -11.10 8.29 12.02
CA HIS A 122 -11.46 7.23 12.95
C HIS A 122 -10.24 6.67 13.67
N HIS A 123 -9.18 6.33 12.93
CA HIS A 123 -7.92 5.87 13.52
C HIS A 123 -7.31 6.93 14.44
N ALA A 124 -7.22 8.18 13.98
CA ALA A 124 -6.65 9.26 14.76
C ALA A 124 -7.42 9.52 16.08
N ALA A 125 -8.74 9.43 16.02
CA ALA A 125 -9.60 9.58 17.20
C ALA A 125 -9.43 8.40 18.18
N ASN A 126 -9.42 7.16 17.69
CA ASN A 126 -9.24 5.95 18.51
C ASN A 126 -7.88 5.97 19.23
N VAL A 127 -6.81 6.21 18.49
CA VAL A 127 -5.43 6.31 19.04
C VAL A 127 -5.34 7.46 20.05
N GLY A 128 -5.97 8.58 19.73
CA GLY A 128 -6.06 9.72 20.65
C GLY A 128 -6.72 9.36 21.99
N GLN A 129 -7.82 8.62 21.94
CA GLN A 129 -8.52 8.15 23.16
C GLN A 129 -7.71 7.12 23.95
N ILE A 130 -7.02 6.20 23.24
CA ILE A 130 -6.18 5.15 23.87
C ILE A 130 -4.99 5.78 24.59
N PHE A 131 -4.28 6.72 23.95
CA PHE A 131 -3.05 7.30 24.52
C PHE A 131 -3.27 8.54 25.39
N ARG A 132 -4.38 9.26 25.22
CA ARG A 132 -4.70 10.50 25.93
C ARG A 132 -6.14 10.50 26.46
N PRO A 133 -6.51 9.53 27.31
CA PRO A 133 -7.88 9.44 27.82
C PRO A 133 -8.28 10.74 28.53
N GLY A 134 -9.49 11.23 28.25
CA GLY A 134 -10.01 12.47 28.84
C GLY A 134 -9.51 13.77 28.16
N GLN A 135 -8.74 13.69 27.09
CA GLN A 135 -8.37 14.82 26.25
C GLN A 135 -9.14 14.77 24.92
N PRO A 136 -9.18 15.89 24.14
CA PRO A 136 -9.72 15.86 22.78
C PRO A 136 -9.03 14.75 21.96
N PRO A 137 -9.80 13.91 21.25
CA PRO A 137 -9.23 12.77 20.53
C PRO A 137 -8.29 13.20 19.40
N LEU A 138 -8.60 14.29 18.69
CA LEU A 138 -7.78 14.86 17.63
C LEU A 138 -6.96 16.03 18.12
N LEU A 139 -5.74 16.16 17.62
CA LEU A 139 -4.91 17.35 17.83
C LEU A 139 -5.47 18.53 17.00
N PRO A 140 -5.26 19.79 17.41
CA PRO A 140 -5.86 20.97 16.78
C PRO A 140 -5.54 21.13 15.29
N ASN A 141 -4.37 20.66 14.84
CA ASN A 141 -3.92 20.76 13.45
C ASN A 141 -4.44 19.63 12.55
N TRP A 142 -5.01 18.56 13.11
CA TRP A 142 -5.32 17.34 12.35
C TRP A 142 -6.32 17.58 11.20
N LYS A 143 -7.36 18.41 11.43
CA LYS A 143 -8.36 18.77 10.41
C LYS A 143 -7.94 19.94 9.49
N HIS A 144 -6.71 20.43 9.61
CA HIS A 144 -6.22 21.56 8.83
C HIS A 144 -5.15 21.18 7.80
N LEU A 145 -4.47 20.07 8.01
CA LEU A 145 -3.44 19.55 7.10
C LEU A 145 -3.28 18.04 7.23
N PRO A 146 -2.93 17.33 6.15
CA PRO A 146 -2.50 15.93 6.21
C PRO A 146 -1.22 15.83 7.05
N ILE A 147 -1.30 15.20 8.24
CA ILE A 147 -0.13 14.97 9.09
C ILE A 147 0.60 13.75 8.56
N GLY A 148 1.92 13.84 8.44
CA GLY A 148 2.76 12.74 8.01
C GLY A 148 4.16 12.84 8.61
N TYR A 149 4.94 11.77 8.48
CA TYR A 149 6.34 11.72 8.87
C TYR A 149 7.16 10.99 7.80
N HIS A 150 8.46 11.29 7.72
CA HIS A 150 9.37 10.55 6.86
C HIS A 150 9.71 9.21 7.50
N GLY A 151 9.26 8.14 6.86
CA GLY A 151 9.57 6.76 7.21
C GLY A 151 10.96 6.35 6.68
N ARG A 152 11.32 5.09 6.91
CA ARG A 152 12.61 4.57 6.47
C ARG A 152 12.47 3.78 5.16
N ALA A 153 12.77 4.42 4.04
CA ALA A 153 12.72 3.79 2.70
C ALA A 153 13.58 2.51 2.62
N GLY A 154 14.74 2.49 3.29
CA GLY A 154 15.68 1.36 3.25
C GLY A 154 15.21 0.09 3.96
N THR A 155 14.06 0.09 4.65
CA THR A 155 13.45 -1.08 5.28
C THR A 155 12.06 -1.40 4.74
N VAL A 156 11.70 -0.82 3.60
CA VAL A 156 10.55 -1.26 2.81
C VAL A 156 10.91 -2.58 2.13
N VAL A 157 10.09 -3.61 2.37
CA VAL A 157 10.32 -4.97 1.89
C VAL A 157 9.09 -5.52 1.16
N VAL A 158 9.32 -6.47 0.26
CA VAL A 158 8.21 -7.11 -0.47
C VAL A 158 7.42 -8.05 0.43
N SER A 159 6.13 -8.17 0.17
CA SER A 159 5.21 -9.15 0.74
C SER A 159 5.82 -10.56 0.79
N GLY A 160 5.62 -11.26 1.90
CA GLY A 160 6.22 -12.57 2.16
C GLY A 160 7.60 -12.54 2.82
N THR A 161 8.22 -11.35 2.96
CA THR A 161 9.46 -11.20 3.73
C THR A 161 9.14 -11.37 5.22
N PRO A 162 9.82 -12.30 5.94
CA PRO A 162 9.61 -12.46 7.37
C PRO A 162 10.08 -11.22 8.16
N VAL A 163 9.37 -10.88 9.22
CA VAL A 163 9.63 -9.70 10.06
C VAL A 163 10.25 -10.13 11.38
N VAL A 164 11.50 -9.76 11.63
CA VAL A 164 12.17 -10.01 12.90
C VAL A 164 11.63 -9.03 13.94
N ARG A 165 11.17 -9.57 15.10
CA ARG A 165 10.69 -8.74 16.22
C ARG A 165 11.75 -7.70 16.60
N PRO A 166 11.43 -6.40 16.58
CA PRO A 166 12.40 -5.35 16.85
C PRO A 166 12.78 -5.28 18.32
N THR A 167 14.01 -4.82 18.57
CA THR A 167 14.52 -4.52 19.90
C THR A 167 14.69 -3.02 20.06
N GLY A 168 14.27 -2.47 21.20
CA GLY A 168 14.40 -1.04 21.51
C GLY A 168 14.22 -0.77 23.00
N GLN A 169 14.16 0.51 23.37
CA GLN A 169 13.81 0.91 24.73
C GLN A 169 12.31 1.06 24.88
N ARG A 170 11.77 0.68 26.01
CA ARG A 170 10.38 0.84 26.39
C ARG A 170 10.25 1.21 27.86
N ALA A 171 9.20 1.96 28.23
CA ALA A 171 8.92 2.32 29.61
C ALA A 171 8.43 1.11 30.41
N THR A 172 8.87 0.99 31.66
CA THR A 172 8.29 0.11 32.66
C THR A 172 8.10 0.84 33.98
N PRO A 173 7.29 0.32 34.94
CA PRO A 173 7.15 0.93 36.25
C PRO A 173 8.47 1.08 37.03
N GLN A 174 9.49 0.27 36.70
CA GLN A 174 10.82 0.29 37.31
C GLN A 174 11.82 1.15 36.57
N GLY A 175 11.40 1.83 35.50
CA GLY A 175 12.23 2.64 34.63
C GLY A 175 12.35 2.04 33.22
N PRO A 176 13.07 2.71 32.31
CA PRO A 176 13.21 2.23 30.92
C PRO A 176 14.07 0.97 30.86
N VAL A 177 13.67 0.03 29.99
CA VAL A 177 14.41 -1.21 29.73
C VAL A 177 14.63 -1.36 28.23
N ALA A 178 15.80 -1.89 27.84
CA ALA A 178 16.07 -2.30 26.47
C ALA A 178 15.75 -3.79 26.29
N GLY A 179 15.13 -4.13 25.16
CA GLY A 179 14.78 -5.52 24.84
C GLY A 179 13.80 -5.62 23.68
N PRO A 180 13.36 -6.84 23.33
CA PRO A 180 12.36 -7.07 22.30
C PRO A 180 11.03 -6.37 22.62
N SER A 181 10.36 -5.89 21.57
CA SER A 181 8.99 -5.35 21.70
C SER A 181 8.04 -6.42 22.22
N VAL A 182 7.20 -6.05 23.20
CA VAL A 182 6.13 -6.88 23.76
C VAL A 182 4.74 -6.45 23.27
N ARG A 183 4.66 -5.41 22.42
CA ARG A 183 3.44 -4.90 21.82
C ARG A 183 3.63 -4.67 20.32
N LEU A 184 3.94 -5.76 19.61
CA LEU A 184 4.11 -5.71 18.16
C LEU A 184 2.74 -5.76 17.48
N ASP A 185 2.52 -4.82 16.56
CA ASP A 185 1.24 -4.51 15.92
C ASP A 185 1.42 -4.34 14.41
N ILE A 186 0.31 -4.15 13.72
CA ILE A 186 0.23 -3.82 12.29
C ILE A 186 -0.42 -2.45 12.09
N GLU A 187 -0.25 -1.91 10.89
CA GLU A 187 -1.12 -0.88 10.33
C GLU A 187 -1.46 -1.25 8.89
N ALA A 188 -2.76 -1.51 8.65
CA ALA A 188 -3.27 -1.81 7.32
C ALA A 188 -3.48 -0.52 6.55
N GLU A 189 -2.74 -0.33 5.46
CA GLU A 189 -2.65 0.92 4.72
C GLU A 189 -2.69 0.72 3.21
N VAL A 190 -2.89 1.84 2.52
CA VAL A 190 -2.79 1.95 1.06
C VAL A 190 -1.64 2.89 0.72
N GLY A 191 -0.71 2.43 -0.10
CA GLY A 191 0.43 3.19 -0.58
C GLY A 191 0.27 3.64 -2.02
N PHE A 192 0.76 4.83 -2.33
CA PHE A 192 0.74 5.44 -3.65
C PHE A 192 2.16 5.60 -4.16
N VAL A 193 2.42 5.10 -5.36
CA VAL A 193 3.76 5.03 -5.95
C VAL A 193 3.92 6.16 -6.96
N VAL A 194 4.86 7.06 -6.69
CA VAL A 194 5.18 8.17 -7.59
C VAL A 194 5.94 7.65 -8.81
N GLY A 195 5.41 7.90 -9.99
CA GLY A 195 6.05 7.60 -11.27
C GLY A 195 6.80 8.79 -11.84
N VAL A 196 6.15 9.94 -11.95
CA VAL A 196 6.72 11.14 -12.55
C VAL A 196 7.30 12.06 -11.47
N PRO A 197 8.59 12.41 -11.53
CA PRO A 197 9.21 13.30 -10.55
C PRO A 197 8.76 14.76 -10.72
N SER A 198 9.00 15.60 -9.71
CA SER A 198 8.84 17.04 -9.79
C SER A 198 10.15 17.77 -9.43
N PRO A 199 10.43 18.94 -10.04
CA PRO A 199 11.62 19.73 -9.70
C PRO A 199 11.59 20.28 -8.28
N LEU A 200 12.75 20.39 -7.63
CA LEU A 200 12.89 21.08 -6.35
C LEU A 200 12.42 22.55 -6.48
N GLY A 201 11.62 23.01 -5.53
CA GLY A 201 11.02 24.34 -5.53
C GLY A 201 9.69 24.43 -6.29
N SER A 202 9.25 23.36 -6.97
CA SER A 202 7.92 23.29 -7.59
C SER A 202 6.87 22.69 -6.64
N ARG A 203 5.60 22.88 -7.00
CA ARG A 203 4.45 22.29 -6.28
C ARG A 203 3.70 21.39 -7.25
N VAL A 204 3.15 20.31 -6.72
CA VAL A 204 2.18 19.46 -7.40
C VAL A 204 0.81 19.80 -6.85
N SER A 205 -0.15 20.12 -7.71
CA SER A 205 -1.52 20.42 -7.29
C SER A 205 -2.32 19.13 -7.08
N VAL A 206 -3.47 19.24 -6.42
CA VAL A 206 -4.42 18.10 -6.30
C VAL A 206 -4.88 17.60 -7.67
N ASP A 207 -4.99 18.49 -8.67
CA ASP A 207 -5.43 18.15 -10.03
C ASP A 207 -4.38 17.34 -10.80
N ASP A 208 -3.08 17.47 -10.44
CA ASP A 208 -1.97 16.78 -11.10
C ASP A 208 -1.71 15.37 -10.53
N PHE A 209 -2.48 14.94 -9.54
CA PHE A 209 -2.31 13.65 -8.86
C PHE A 209 -2.11 12.48 -9.84
N ALA A 210 -3.01 12.33 -10.80
CA ALA A 210 -2.99 11.19 -11.73
C ALA A 210 -1.85 11.27 -12.76
N ASP A 211 -1.21 12.42 -12.94
CA ASP A 211 -0.06 12.58 -13.84
C ASP A 211 1.26 12.21 -13.13
N HIS A 212 1.29 12.26 -11.80
CA HIS A 212 2.46 11.92 -11.00
C HIS A 212 2.41 10.52 -10.41
N VAL A 213 1.24 10.00 -10.03
CA VAL A 213 1.09 8.70 -9.37
C VAL A 213 0.84 7.59 -10.40
N PHE A 214 1.73 6.61 -10.43
CA PHE A 214 1.64 5.46 -11.31
C PHE A 214 0.56 4.47 -10.89
N GLY A 215 0.49 4.17 -9.60
CA GLY A 215 -0.43 3.17 -9.10
C GLY A 215 -0.40 3.00 -7.58
N VAL A 216 -1.10 1.97 -7.14
CA VAL A 216 -1.45 1.71 -5.75
C VAL A 216 -0.90 0.36 -5.30
N VAL A 217 -0.39 0.30 -4.08
CA VAL A 217 0.03 -0.92 -3.39
C VAL A 217 -0.66 -1.01 -2.04
N LEU A 218 -0.81 -2.22 -1.49
CA LEU A 218 -1.12 -2.38 -0.07
C LEU A 218 0.17 -2.28 0.75
N VAL A 219 0.03 -1.75 1.95
CA VAL A 219 1.14 -1.54 2.89
C VAL A 219 0.76 -2.12 4.25
N ASN A 220 1.72 -2.75 4.91
CA ASN A 220 1.65 -3.03 6.33
C ASN A 220 2.81 -2.29 7.01
N ASP A 221 2.52 -1.22 7.75
CA ASP A 221 3.50 -0.50 8.55
C ASP A 221 3.59 -1.14 9.93
N TRP A 222 4.52 -2.12 10.07
CA TRP A 222 4.72 -2.87 11.30
C TRP A 222 5.09 -1.93 12.45
N SER A 223 4.42 -2.08 13.60
CA SER A 223 4.45 -1.10 14.67
C SER A 223 4.80 -1.73 16.02
N ALA A 224 5.95 -1.39 16.57
CA ALA A 224 6.32 -1.75 17.94
C ALA A 224 5.77 -0.69 18.91
N ARG A 225 4.54 -0.86 19.38
CA ARG A 225 3.78 0.17 20.10
C ARG A 225 4.40 0.60 21.43
N ASP A 226 5.05 -0.31 22.12
CA ASP A 226 5.75 -0.05 23.38
C ASP A 226 7.04 0.77 23.18
N ILE A 227 7.78 0.52 22.10
CA ILE A 227 8.94 1.30 21.70
C ILE A 227 8.47 2.67 21.19
N GLN A 228 7.47 2.70 20.30
CA GLN A 228 6.88 3.93 19.77
C GLN A 228 6.38 4.86 20.87
N ALA A 229 5.65 4.34 21.85
CA ALA A 229 5.12 5.15 22.95
C ALA A 229 6.20 5.81 23.82
N TRP A 230 7.40 5.21 23.89
CA TRP A 230 8.53 5.75 24.65
C TRP A 230 9.30 6.83 23.90
N GLU A 231 9.43 6.70 22.56
CA GLU A 231 10.34 7.53 21.78
C GLU A 231 9.68 8.63 20.93
N TYR A 232 8.34 8.55 20.68
CA TYR A 232 7.72 9.39 19.64
C TYR A 232 7.76 10.89 19.92
N GLN A 233 7.91 11.29 21.17
CA GLN A 233 8.07 12.69 21.53
C GLN A 233 9.54 13.04 21.75
N PRO A 234 10.03 14.19 21.23
CA PRO A 234 9.29 15.28 20.58
C PRO A 234 9.24 15.21 19.03
N LEU A 235 9.91 14.26 18.36
CA LEU A 235 10.13 14.32 16.91
C LEU A 235 9.28 13.35 16.07
N GLY A 236 8.44 12.53 16.70
CA GLY A 236 7.64 11.52 16.03
C GLY A 236 8.23 10.10 16.11
N PRO A 237 7.59 9.09 15.49
CA PRO A 237 8.02 7.69 15.57
C PRO A 237 9.36 7.47 14.87
N PHE A 238 10.16 6.54 15.40
CA PHE A 238 11.48 6.20 14.86
C PHE A 238 11.73 4.69 14.87
N LEU A 239 12.37 4.12 15.92
CA LEU A 239 12.69 2.69 15.99
C LEU A 239 11.43 1.80 16.08
N GLY A 240 10.35 2.33 16.63
CA GLY A 240 9.06 1.64 16.70
C GLY A 240 8.41 1.38 15.35
N LYS A 241 8.93 2.00 14.27
CA LYS A 241 8.43 1.91 12.90
C LYS A 241 9.49 1.47 11.89
N SER A 242 10.72 1.95 12.03
CA SER A 242 11.77 1.84 11.00
C SER A 242 12.38 0.45 10.82
N PHE A 243 11.88 -0.58 11.52
CA PHE A 243 12.43 -1.94 11.44
C PHE A 243 11.92 -2.72 10.22
N ALA A 244 10.69 -2.48 9.78
CA ALA A 244 10.12 -3.06 8.56
C ALA A 244 8.84 -2.32 8.13
N THR A 245 8.65 -2.16 6.82
CA THR A 245 7.37 -1.81 6.18
C THR A 245 7.19 -2.75 5.00
N SER A 246 6.12 -3.56 4.99
CA SER A 246 5.87 -4.50 3.91
C SER A 246 4.94 -3.91 2.86
N VAL A 247 5.26 -4.10 1.57
CA VAL A 247 4.42 -3.66 0.45
C VAL A 247 4.04 -4.83 -0.45
N SER A 248 2.91 -4.74 -1.13
CA SER A 248 2.49 -5.75 -2.09
C SER A 248 3.50 -5.89 -3.24
N ALA A 249 3.64 -7.10 -3.77
CA ALA A 249 4.51 -7.38 -4.90
C ALA A 249 3.94 -6.87 -6.24
N TRP A 250 2.67 -6.46 -6.24
CA TRP A 250 1.93 -6.00 -7.40
C TRP A 250 1.49 -4.56 -7.21
N VAL A 251 1.81 -3.70 -8.18
CA VAL A 251 1.33 -2.33 -8.27
C VAL A 251 0.12 -2.29 -9.18
N THR A 252 -1.05 -2.00 -8.63
CA THR A 252 -2.28 -1.80 -9.40
C THR A 252 -2.25 -0.41 -10.02
N PRO A 253 -2.23 -0.26 -11.37
CA PRO A 253 -2.17 1.07 -11.98
C PRO A 253 -3.46 1.86 -11.69
N LEU A 254 -3.36 3.20 -11.57
CA LEU A 254 -4.54 4.05 -11.35
C LEU A 254 -5.62 3.86 -12.42
N ASP A 255 -5.23 3.62 -13.67
CA ASP A 255 -6.17 3.36 -14.78
C ASP A 255 -7.05 2.11 -14.54
N ALA A 256 -6.64 1.17 -13.68
CA ALA A 256 -7.45 0.01 -13.29
C ALA A 256 -8.50 0.33 -12.21
N LEU A 257 -8.37 1.47 -11.54
CA LEU A 257 -9.20 1.89 -10.42
C LEU A 257 -10.20 2.99 -10.79
N GLY A 258 -10.44 3.23 -12.09
CA GLY A 258 -11.34 4.29 -12.55
C GLY A 258 -12.73 4.25 -11.94
N ASP A 259 -13.31 3.04 -11.82
CA ASP A 259 -14.64 2.83 -11.22
C ASP A 259 -14.64 2.80 -9.68
N ALA A 260 -13.46 2.86 -9.06
CA ALA A 260 -13.32 2.92 -7.61
C ALA A 260 -13.34 4.35 -7.05
N PHE A 261 -13.26 5.38 -7.89
CA PHE A 261 -13.34 6.75 -7.40
C PHE A 261 -14.76 7.08 -6.92
N VAL A 262 -14.87 7.50 -5.68
CA VAL A 262 -16.14 7.84 -5.00
C VAL A 262 -15.99 9.18 -4.27
N PRO A 263 -17.10 9.89 -3.98
CA PRO A 263 -17.03 11.08 -3.13
C PRO A 263 -16.37 10.76 -1.79
N ALA A 264 -15.36 11.55 -1.41
CA ALA A 264 -14.71 11.46 -0.11
C ALA A 264 -15.59 12.10 0.98
N PRO A 265 -15.33 11.84 2.27
CA PRO A 265 -16.04 12.48 3.38
C PRO A 265 -15.94 14.01 3.33
N ASP A 266 -17.01 14.68 3.75
CA ASP A 266 -17.03 16.14 3.88
C ASP A 266 -15.95 16.63 4.87
N GLN A 267 -15.30 17.73 4.54
CA GLN A 267 -14.25 18.33 5.36
C GLN A 267 -14.73 19.58 6.08
N ASP A 268 -14.75 19.52 7.41
CA ASP A 268 -15.08 20.62 8.30
C ASP A 268 -14.00 20.72 9.41
N PRO A 269 -13.32 21.89 9.57
CA PRO A 269 -13.48 23.16 8.84
C PRO A 269 -13.00 23.10 7.38
N PRO A 270 -13.37 24.11 6.55
CA PRO A 270 -12.88 24.20 5.18
C PRO A 270 -11.35 24.18 5.11
N VAL A 271 -10.82 23.41 4.18
CA VAL A 271 -9.37 23.25 3.99
C VAL A 271 -8.73 24.47 3.31
N ALA A 272 -7.40 24.58 3.44
CA ALA A 272 -6.63 25.60 2.74
C ALA A 272 -6.72 25.43 1.22
N ASP A 273 -6.54 26.54 0.45
CA ASP A 273 -6.75 26.56 -0.99
C ASP A 273 -5.93 25.51 -1.76
N TYR A 274 -4.69 25.21 -1.34
CA TYR A 274 -3.84 24.20 -1.99
C TYR A 274 -4.30 22.75 -1.77
N LEU A 275 -5.20 22.52 -0.81
CA LEU A 275 -5.81 21.22 -0.51
C LEU A 275 -7.22 21.10 -1.08
N ARG A 276 -7.73 22.15 -1.75
CA ARG A 276 -9.09 22.12 -2.30
C ARG A 276 -9.12 21.23 -3.53
N ASP A 277 -9.79 20.11 -3.40
CA ASP A 277 -9.96 19.07 -4.42
C ASP A 277 -11.39 19.18 -5.00
N VAL A 278 -11.53 19.29 -6.31
CA VAL A 278 -12.82 19.39 -6.98
C VAL A 278 -12.79 18.63 -8.32
N PRO A 279 -13.53 17.52 -8.44
CA PRO A 279 -14.36 16.89 -7.41
C PRO A 279 -13.52 16.29 -6.27
N HIS A 280 -14.02 16.35 -5.03
CA HIS A 280 -13.39 15.75 -3.86
C HIS A 280 -13.63 14.24 -3.86
N LEU A 281 -12.64 13.47 -4.29
CA LEU A 281 -12.75 12.04 -4.52
C LEU A 281 -11.76 11.23 -3.69
N GLY A 282 -12.29 10.19 -3.03
CA GLY A 282 -11.55 9.09 -2.44
C GLY A 282 -11.62 7.84 -3.34
N LEU A 283 -11.23 6.70 -2.77
CA LEU A 283 -11.26 5.39 -3.45
C LEU A 283 -12.10 4.39 -2.64
N ASP A 284 -13.01 3.68 -3.28
CA ASP A 284 -13.73 2.53 -2.69
C ASP A 284 -12.84 1.28 -2.73
N LEU A 285 -11.85 1.24 -1.82
CA LEU A 285 -11.07 0.03 -1.58
C LEU A 285 -11.58 -0.62 -0.29
N ARG A 286 -11.87 -1.90 -0.35
CA ARG A 286 -12.33 -2.71 0.78
C ARG A 286 -11.19 -3.60 1.22
N LEU A 287 -10.54 -3.21 2.31
CA LEU A 287 -9.45 -3.99 2.89
C LEU A 287 -10.03 -5.15 3.71
N ALA A 288 -9.26 -6.22 3.80
CA ALA A 288 -9.52 -7.32 4.73
C ALA A 288 -8.21 -7.71 5.41
N VAL A 289 -8.24 -7.73 6.75
CA VAL A 289 -7.10 -8.11 7.58
C VAL A 289 -7.33 -9.50 8.13
N ARG A 290 -6.38 -10.41 7.89
CA ARG A 290 -6.37 -11.74 8.46
C ARG A 290 -5.20 -11.91 9.43
N TRP A 291 -5.48 -12.46 10.59
CA TRP A 291 -4.50 -12.83 11.60
C TRP A 291 -4.52 -14.36 11.74
N ASN A 292 -3.41 -15.03 11.44
CA ASN A 292 -3.31 -16.49 11.40
C ASN A 292 -4.38 -17.17 10.52
N GLY A 293 -4.73 -16.53 9.41
CA GLY A 293 -5.75 -17.00 8.46
C GLY A 293 -7.19 -16.65 8.80
N GLU A 294 -7.49 -16.25 10.05
CA GLU A 294 -8.82 -15.77 10.45
C GLU A 294 -9.00 -14.30 10.13
N GLN A 295 -10.11 -13.93 9.46
CA GLN A 295 -10.42 -12.53 9.17
C GLN A 295 -10.87 -11.82 10.44
N VAL A 296 -10.16 -10.75 10.80
CA VAL A 296 -10.36 -10.03 12.06
C VAL A 296 -10.92 -8.62 11.87
N SER A 297 -10.76 -8.03 10.68
CA SER A 297 -11.35 -6.72 10.36
C SER A 297 -11.47 -6.47 8.85
N GLU A 298 -12.31 -5.48 8.49
CA GLU A 298 -12.60 -5.04 7.11
C GLU A 298 -12.54 -3.50 6.99
N PRO A 299 -11.36 -2.88 7.04
CA PRO A 299 -11.24 -1.44 6.97
C PRO A 299 -11.67 -0.86 5.61
N PRO A 300 -12.60 0.14 5.58
CA PRO A 300 -13.06 0.77 4.34
C PRO A 300 -12.21 2.00 4.01
N PHE A 301 -11.48 1.99 2.91
CA PHE A 301 -10.65 3.13 2.49
C PHE A 301 -11.47 4.37 2.11
N ALA A 302 -12.71 4.18 1.65
CA ALA A 302 -13.61 5.28 1.29
C ALA A 302 -13.91 6.26 2.45
N THR A 303 -13.63 5.87 3.70
CA THR A 303 -13.83 6.72 4.89
C THR A 303 -12.62 7.61 5.24
N MET A 304 -11.55 7.56 4.47
CA MET A 304 -10.36 8.38 4.70
C MET A 304 -10.68 9.86 4.54
N TYR A 305 -10.34 10.66 5.58
CA TYR A 305 -10.64 12.10 5.60
C TYR A 305 -9.76 12.89 4.62
N TRP A 306 -8.45 12.56 4.55
CA TRP A 306 -7.52 13.17 3.61
C TRP A 306 -7.36 12.28 2.38
N THR A 307 -7.66 12.83 1.20
CA THR A 307 -7.54 12.10 -0.08
C THR A 307 -6.08 11.91 -0.48
N PRO A 308 -5.77 10.92 -1.33
CA PRO A 308 -4.41 10.73 -1.86
C PRO A 308 -3.88 11.93 -2.62
N ALA A 309 -4.76 12.65 -3.33
CA ALA A 309 -4.41 13.88 -4.04
C ALA A 309 -4.02 15.01 -3.07
N GLN A 310 -4.76 15.15 -1.96
CA GLN A 310 -4.44 16.12 -0.91
C GLN A 310 -3.13 15.78 -0.19
N GLN A 311 -2.86 14.50 0.05
CA GLN A 311 -1.58 14.05 0.61
C GLN A 311 -0.40 14.43 -0.29
N LEU A 312 -0.50 14.17 -1.59
CA LEU A 312 0.54 14.52 -2.57
C LEU A 312 0.75 16.05 -2.67
N ALA A 313 -0.34 16.82 -2.73
CA ALA A 313 -0.26 18.27 -2.75
C ALA A 313 0.41 18.81 -1.49
N HIS A 314 0.08 18.26 -0.31
CA HIS A 314 0.70 18.67 0.96
C HIS A 314 2.19 18.30 1.01
N LEU A 315 2.56 17.14 0.49
CA LEU A 315 3.94 16.67 0.43
C LEU A 315 4.87 17.63 -0.32
N THR A 316 4.33 18.37 -1.30
CA THR A 316 5.10 19.24 -2.20
C THR A 316 4.84 20.74 -2.04
N VAL A 317 3.86 21.16 -1.23
CA VAL A 317 3.45 22.57 -1.13
C VAL A 317 4.58 23.51 -0.69
N ASN A 318 5.56 23.02 0.06
CA ASN A 318 6.75 23.75 0.49
C ASN A 318 7.87 23.78 -0.57
N GLY A 319 7.67 23.15 -1.73
CA GLY A 319 8.67 23.03 -2.80
C GLY A 319 9.56 21.79 -2.69
N ALA A 320 9.24 20.81 -1.83
CA ALA A 320 9.92 19.52 -1.83
C ALA A 320 9.67 18.80 -3.16
N SER A 321 10.74 18.24 -3.75
CA SER A 321 10.65 17.50 -5.01
C SER A 321 10.09 16.10 -4.81
N LEU A 322 9.41 15.59 -5.84
CA LEU A 322 9.11 14.16 -5.98
C LEU A 322 10.20 13.47 -6.79
N ARG A 323 10.42 12.19 -6.50
CA ARG A 323 11.30 11.31 -7.30
C ARG A 323 10.52 10.09 -7.76
N THR A 324 10.88 9.54 -8.91
CA THR A 324 10.35 8.24 -9.34
C THR A 324 10.68 7.17 -8.30
N GLY A 325 9.66 6.48 -7.81
CA GLY A 325 9.79 5.49 -6.75
C GLY A 325 9.56 6.03 -5.33
N ASP A 326 9.26 7.32 -5.15
CA ASP A 326 8.76 7.80 -3.86
C ASP A 326 7.44 7.06 -3.55
N LEU A 327 7.34 6.58 -2.31
CA LEU A 327 6.16 5.93 -1.76
C LEU A 327 5.57 6.82 -0.68
N TYR A 328 4.29 7.12 -0.76
CA TYR A 328 3.57 7.68 0.38
C TYR A 328 2.38 6.80 0.75
N ALA A 329 2.27 6.49 2.02
CA ALA A 329 1.20 5.67 2.57
C ALA A 329 0.14 6.53 3.26
N SER A 330 -1.08 6.03 3.25
CA SER A 330 -2.26 6.76 3.74
C SER A 330 -2.29 6.96 5.26
N GLY A 331 -1.46 6.23 5.98
CA GLY A 331 -1.71 5.92 7.37
C GLY A 331 -2.78 4.84 7.52
N THR A 332 -2.90 4.30 8.72
CA THR A 332 -3.84 3.21 9.06
C THR A 332 -5.24 3.52 8.57
N VAL A 333 -5.82 2.60 7.82
CA VAL A 333 -7.21 2.68 7.35
C VAL A 333 -8.13 2.16 8.46
N SER A 334 -9.03 3.01 8.96
CA SER A 334 -10.06 2.61 9.90
C SER A 334 -11.38 3.28 9.59
N GLY A 335 -12.48 2.54 9.75
CA GLY A 335 -13.85 3.01 9.64
C GLY A 335 -14.49 3.25 11.00
N PRO A 336 -15.80 3.58 11.03
CA PRO A 336 -16.54 3.90 12.24
C PRO A 336 -16.83 2.68 13.13
N GLU A 337 -16.90 1.48 12.57
CA GLU A 337 -17.29 0.28 13.29
C GLU A 337 -16.07 -0.46 13.85
N ARG A 338 -16.31 -1.28 14.90
CA ARG A 338 -15.24 -1.99 15.60
C ARG A 338 -14.50 -3.02 14.73
N ASP A 339 -15.18 -3.64 13.80
CA ASP A 339 -14.62 -4.61 12.84
C ASP A 339 -14.04 -3.94 11.58
N GLN A 340 -13.95 -2.61 11.57
CA GLN A 340 -13.44 -1.81 10.47
C GLN A 340 -12.12 -1.10 10.80
N VAL A 341 -11.39 -1.57 11.82
CA VAL A 341 -10.14 -0.95 12.25
C VAL A 341 -8.92 -1.62 11.61
N GLY A 342 -7.92 -0.81 11.26
CA GLY A 342 -6.71 -1.27 10.56
C GLY A 342 -5.54 -1.64 11.44
N SER A 343 -5.67 -1.56 12.78
CA SER A 343 -4.61 -1.92 13.71
C SER A 343 -5.13 -2.80 14.87
N PHE A 344 -4.25 -3.64 15.41
CA PHE A 344 -4.61 -4.44 16.59
C PHE A 344 -4.63 -3.60 17.86
N LEU A 345 -3.92 -2.47 17.88
CA LEU A 345 -4.04 -1.46 18.93
C LEU A 345 -5.49 -1.01 19.10
N GLU A 346 -6.20 -0.73 17.99
CA GLU A 346 -7.61 -0.35 18.01
C GLU A 346 -8.51 -1.55 18.27
N LEU A 347 -8.29 -2.67 17.56
CA LEU A 347 -9.08 -3.90 17.66
C LEU A 347 -9.15 -4.43 19.11
N THR A 348 -8.03 -4.35 19.83
CA THR A 348 -7.91 -4.81 21.21
C THR A 348 -7.98 -3.69 22.24
N TRP A 349 -8.28 -2.47 21.80
CA TRP A 349 -8.35 -1.25 22.65
C TRP A 349 -7.12 -1.10 23.57
N GLY A 350 -5.94 -1.07 22.93
CA GLY A 350 -4.67 -0.99 23.66
C GLY A 350 -4.31 -2.23 24.46
N GLY A 351 -4.93 -3.37 24.18
CA GLY A 351 -4.77 -4.64 24.89
C GLY A 351 -5.75 -4.85 26.05
N ALA A 352 -6.69 -3.93 26.26
CA ALA A 352 -7.72 -4.07 27.31
C ALA A 352 -8.80 -5.11 26.94
N GLU A 353 -9.01 -5.33 25.63
CA GLU A 353 -10.03 -6.20 25.09
C GLU A 353 -9.40 -7.24 24.13
N PRO A 354 -8.88 -8.36 24.65
CA PRO A 354 -8.21 -9.35 23.83
C PRO A 354 -9.11 -9.90 22.70
N MET A 355 -8.56 -10.05 21.51
CA MET A 355 -9.17 -10.77 20.41
C MET A 355 -9.27 -12.26 20.75
N LYS A 356 -10.41 -12.89 20.44
CA LYS A 356 -10.65 -14.33 20.61
C LYS A 356 -10.72 -14.99 19.25
N PHE A 357 -9.85 -15.96 19.02
CA PHE A 357 -9.84 -16.78 17.81
C PHE A 357 -10.81 -17.96 17.91
N ALA A 358 -11.24 -18.49 16.76
CA ALA A 358 -12.13 -19.64 16.68
C ALA A 358 -11.57 -20.88 17.41
N GLY A 359 -10.24 -21.04 17.49
CA GLY A 359 -9.54 -22.08 18.26
C GLY A 359 -9.57 -21.90 19.77
N GLY A 360 -10.13 -20.79 20.29
CA GLY A 360 -10.19 -20.46 21.72
C GLY A 360 -8.97 -19.72 22.26
N GLU A 361 -7.96 -19.50 21.44
CA GLU A 361 -6.81 -18.66 21.79
C GLU A 361 -7.20 -17.19 21.90
N THR A 362 -6.46 -16.43 22.71
CA THR A 362 -6.63 -14.98 22.82
C THR A 362 -5.33 -14.26 22.53
N ARG A 363 -5.42 -13.12 21.86
CA ARG A 363 -4.28 -12.26 21.53
C ARG A 363 -4.62 -10.79 21.76
N THR A 364 -3.63 -10.01 22.13
CA THR A 364 -3.72 -8.54 22.16
C THR A 364 -2.80 -7.91 21.15
N PHE A 365 -1.61 -8.47 21.00
CA PHE A 365 -0.56 -8.07 20.06
C PHE A 365 0.07 -9.32 19.45
N LEU A 366 0.88 -9.14 18.41
CA LEU A 366 1.53 -10.22 17.67
C LEU A 366 2.54 -10.98 18.53
N GLU A 367 2.49 -12.30 18.46
CA GLU A 367 3.48 -13.22 19.00
C GLU A 367 4.41 -13.73 17.90
N ASP A 368 5.54 -14.35 18.30
CA ASP A 368 6.45 -14.98 17.34
C ASP A 368 5.76 -16.17 16.68
N GLY A 369 5.85 -16.26 15.36
CA GLY A 369 5.14 -17.24 14.54
C GLY A 369 3.79 -16.75 14.01
N ASP A 370 3.22 -15.66 14.52
CA ASP A 370 1.99 -15.09 13.98
C ASP A 370 2.21 -14.59 12.55
N THR A 371 1.20 -14.82 11.71
CA THR A 371 1.17 -14.35 10.31
C THR A 371 -0.01 -13.41 10.10
N VAL A 372 0.25 -12.28 9.46
CA VAL A 372 -0.78 -11.31 9.05
C VAL A 372 -0.82 -11.24 7.54
N THR A 373 -2.05 -11.19 6.99
CA THR A 373 -2.29 -10.93 5.57
C THR A 373 -3.30 -9.81 5.43
N ILE A 374 -2.95 -8.80 4.63
CA ILE A 374 -3.81 -7.69 4.24
C ILE A 374 -4.11 -7.86 2.74
N SER A 375 -5.37 -7.90 2.38
CA SER A 375 -5.85 -7.91 1.00
C SER A 375 -6.84 -6.79 0.78
N ALA A 376 -7.09 -6.41 -0.47
CA ALA A 376 -8.13 -5.44 -0.81
C ALA A 376 -8.76 -5.72 -2.16
N THR A 377 -10.01 -5.28 -2.30
CA THR A 377 -10.74 -5.27 -3.56
C THR A 377 -11.32 -3.90 -3.84
N ALA A 378 -11.55 -3.62 -5.11
CA ALA A 378 -12.20 -2.42 -5.61
C ALA A 378 -13.28 -2.79 -6.64
N PRO A 379 -14.30 -1.94 -6.84
CA PRO A 379 -15.18 -2.07 -8.01
C PRO A 379 -14.36 -1.87 -9.30
N GLY A 380 -14.69 -2.66 -10.30
CA GLY A 380 -14.16 -2.53 -11.66
C GLY A 380 -15.28 -2.35 -12.68
N PRO A 381 -14.94 -2.16 -13.98
CA PRO A 381 -15.90 -1.95 -15.04
C PRO A 381 -16.95 -3.07 -15.13
N ASP A 382 -18.19 -2.69 -15.51
CA ASP A 382 -19.30 -3.63 -15.75
C ASP A 382 -19.61 -4.56 -14.56
N GLY A 383 -19.38 -4.09 -13.32
CA GLY A 383 -19.63 -4.85 -12.10
C GLY A 383 -18.58 -5.93 -11.80
N THR A 384 -17.44 -5.87 -12.47
CA THR A 384 -16.29 -6.72 -12.14
C THR A 384 -15.61 -6.26 -10.85
N THR A 385 -14.73 -7.09 -10.32
CA THR A 385 -13.90 -6.77 -9.15
C THR A 385 -12.45 -6.69 -9.56
N VAL A 386 -11.75 -5.68 -9.06
CA VAL A 386 -10.30 -5.53 -9.14
C VAL A 386 -9.71 -5.88 -7.77
N ALA A 387 -8.76 -6.84 -7.71
CA ALA A 387 -8.02 -7.13 -6.49
C ALA A 387 -6.67 -6.44 -6.51
N LEU A 388 -6.28 -5.85 -5.38
CA LEU A 388 -4.92 -5.39 -5.16
C LEU A 388 -4.05 -6.58 -4.73
N GLY A 389 -2.75 -6.50 -5.04
CA GLY A 389 -1.79 -7.48 -4.54
C GLY A 389 -1.78 -7.51 -3.01
N GLU A 390 -1.82 -8.71 -2.42
CA GLU A 390 -1.83 -8.83 -0.96
C GLU A 390 -0.46 -8.57 -0.32
N VAL A 391 -0.49 -8.17 0.96
CA VAL A 391 0.68 -8.08 1.82
C VAL A 391 0.59 -9.12 2.90
N THR A 392 1.61 -9.97 3.00
CA THR A 392 1.72 -10.96 4.07
C THR A 392 3.08 -10.88 4.75
N GLY A 393 3.12 -11.21 6.04
CA GLY A 393 4.36 -11.30 6.80
C GLY A 393 4.19 -12.17 8.04
N THR A 394 5.25 -12.92 8.37
CA THR A 394 5.31 -13.78 9.56
C THR A 394 6.35 -13.24 10.54
N ILE A 395 6.00 -13.17 11.82
CA ILE A 395 6.87 -12.65 12.87
C ILE A 395 7.89 -13.71 13.26
N LEU A 396 9.17 -13.34 13.21
CA LEU A 396 10.28 -14.15 13.75
C LEU A 396 10.71 -13.63 15.12
N PRO A 397 11.26 -14.51 15.97
CA PRO A 397 11.85 -14.10 17.24
C PRO A 397 12.91 -13.01 17.10
N ALA A 398 13.03 -12.14 18.09
CA ALA A 398 14.12 -11.17 18.18
C ALA A 398 15.48 -11.88 18.19
N ARG A 399 16.49 -11.23 17.62
CA ARG A 399 17.88 -11.70 17.57
C ARG A 399 18.72 -11.09 18.67
#